data_3f3ac9e4cf5f4f745ddb453d9cfe1295
#
_entry.id   3f3ac9e4cf5f4f745ddb453d9cfe1295
#
_cell.length_a   1.000
_cell.length_b   1.000
_cell.length_c   1.000
_cell.angle_alpha   90.00
_cell.angle_beta   90.00
_cell.angle_gamma   90.00
#
_symmetry.space_group_name_H-M   'P 1'
#
loop_
_entity.id
_entity.type
_entity.pdbx_description
1 polymer ?
#
loop_
_entity_poly.entity_id
_entity_poly.type
_entity_poly.pdbx_seq_one_letter_code
_entity_poly.pdbx_strand_id
1 'polypeptide(L)'
;MREDYDRHLIATVQNAIDIGNRMGWNDGADSVSSNDAISWFEHPVFGTYSTHELSSQVRSFLCTNFCRTPNLLRKLVQMPAAVALTRSPIFQKSLEPAFDTCPTPHPNDSYWLPGNHRFRYFDFARRRVYVFPKANFSTEGIDREIDFREKYASIYPWIAPICQGQPSDHAFSEDLQYAVPLNRMPSRVQDALMPHIYRALDCLHAIDAHALSPSEYIAIKTQQLDRAKDAFADAFKGASFALLDRHLPDAKKSINRCHEIPMAMSHGDFQPGNILVDIQNLGAKNALYSKIKSIFASNANHTESIDAKSPFVFIDWEDVAMRSTLYDDMTFAYKTRAPRHLTKRLTDPAPMRDRLPSSIDFDAARSIWFFEEWIWLLESSSRQGIVRMPNGLKIHFRELMQW
;
A
#
# COMPACT_ATOMS: atom_id res chain seq x y z
N MET A 1 -1.70 7.38 14.79
CA MET A 1 -2.46 6.32 14.09
C MET A 1 -2.93 5.20 15.03
N ARG A 2 -2.28 4.96 16.18
CA ARG A 2 -2.61 3.85 17.07
C ARG A 2 -3.65 4.18 18.16
N GLU A 3 -3.80 5.43 18.58
CA GLU A 3 -4.65 5.81 19.73
C GLU A 3 -6.16 5.56 19.54
N ASP A 4 -6.68 5.65 18.30
CA ASP A 4 -8.09 5.30 18.02
C ASP A 4 -8.26 3.83 17.61
N TYR A 5 -7.15 3.13 17.42
CA TYR A 5 -7.10 1.76 16.93
C TYR A 5 -7.52 0.76 18.02
N ASP A 6 -7.07 1.00 19.27
CA ASP A 6 -7.31 0.09 20.39
C ASP A 6 -8.80 -0.07 20.72
N ARG A 7 -9.60 0.98 20.48
CA ARG A 7 -11.06 0.92 20.73
C ARG A 7 -11.80 -0.08 19.84
N HIS A 8 -11.27 -0.33 18.63
CA HIS A 8 -11.91 -1.21 17.64
C HIS A 8 -11.14 -2.51 17.44
N LEU A 9 -10.00 -2.69 18.10
CA LEU A 9 -9.13 -3.85 17.89
C LEU A 9 -9.87 -5.16 18.20
N ILE A 10 -10.49 -5.26 19.37
CA ILE A 10 -11.20 -6.49 19.79
C ILE A 10 -12.35 -6.81 18.82
N ALA A 11 -13.16 -5.81 18.48
CA ALA A 11 -14.26 -5.99 17.53
C ALA A 11 -13.74 -6.34 16.13
N THR A 12 -12.61 -5.76 15.70
CA THR A 12 -11.97 -6.09 14.43
C THR A 12 -11.47 -7.53 14.40
N VAL A 13 -10.80 -7.97 15.46
CA VAL A 13 -10.28 -9.34 15.57
C VAL A 13 -11.42 -10.35 15.60
N GLN A 14 -12.46 -10.09 16.39
CA GLN A 14 -13.63 -10.99 16.45
C GLN A 14 -14.30 -11.12 15.08
N ASN A 15 -14.55 -10.02 14.41
CA ASN A 15 -15.10 -10.01 13.05
C ASN A 15 -14.20 -10.76 12.06
N ALA A 16 -12.88 -10.56 12.14
CA ALA A 16 -11.92 -11.25 11.28
C ALA A 16 -11.91 -12.77 11.50
N ILE A 17 -12.08 -13.23 12.74
CA ILE A 17 -12.19 -14.66 13.05
C ILE A 17 -13.49 -15.24 12.47
N ASP A 18 -14.61 -14.56 12.66
CA ASP A 18 -15.90 -15.00 12.13
C ASP A 18 -15.88 -15.11 10.61
N ILE A 19 -15.29 -14.12 9.93
CA ILE A 19 -15.07 -14.14 8.47
C ILE A 19 -14.09 -15.26 8.08
N GLY A 20 -12.96 -15.39 8.77
CA GLY A 20 -11.95 -16.42 8.50
C GLY A 20 -12.54 -17.83 8.59
N ASN A 21 -13.43 -18.06 9.56
CA ASN A 21 -14.14 -19.33 9.68
C ASN A 21 -15.04 -19.60 8.47
N ARG A 22 -15.72 -18.58 7.94
CA ARG A 22 -16.49 -18.71 6.69
C ARG A 22 -15.59 -18.92 5.46
N MET A 23 -14.36 -18.44 5.51
CA MET A 23 -13.32 -18.67 4.49
C MET A 23 -12.58 -20.02 4.67
N GLY A 24 -13.06 -20.91 5.51
CA GLY A 24 -12.49 -22.25 5.67
C GLY A 24 -11.27 -22.32 6.58
N TRP A 25 -11.11 -21.41 7.54
CA TRP A 25 -10.00 -21.51 8.51
C TRP A 25 -10.00 -22.84 9.25
N ASN A 26 -11.17 -23.41 9.52
CA ASN A 26 -11.31 -24.67 10.23
C ASN A 26 -11.23 -25.91 9.31
N ASP A 27 -11.18 -25.72 7.98
CA ASP A 27 -11.10 -26.82 7.04
C ASP A 27 -9.68 -27.43 7.07
N GLY A 28 -9.55 -28.64 7.58
CA GLY A 28 -8.28 -29.38 7.66
C GLY A 28 -7.38 -29.04 8.86
N ALA A 29 -7.83 -28.22 9.79
CA ALA A 29 -7.22 -28.21 11.10
C ALA A 29 -7.56 -29.52 11.80
N ASP A 30 -6.55 -30.39 12.03
CA ASP A 30 -6.69 -31.42 13.04
C ASP A 30 -7.28 -30.72 14.25
N SER A 31 -8.48 -31.17 14.65
CA SER A 31 -9.26 -30.53 15.70
C SER A 31 -8.35 -30.26 16.92
N VAL A 32 -7.86 -29.03 17.03
CA VAL A 32 -7.29 -28.58 18.29
C VAL A 32 -8.48 -28.53 19.24
N SER A 33 -8.68 -29.63 19.94
CA SER A 33 -9.77 -29.86 20.91
C SER A 33 -9.58 -29.02 22.18
N SER A 34 -8.72 -28.01 22.17
CA SER A 34 -8.57 -27.13 23.31
C SER A 34 -9.49 -25.93 23.15
N ASN A 35 -10.46 -25.81 24.02
CA ASN A 35 -11.27 -24.61 24.25
C ASN A 35 -10.43 -23.45 24.83
N ASP A 36 -9.10 -23.56 24.80
CA ASP A 36 -8.21 -22.60 25.42
C ASP A 36 -8.08 -21.37 24.53
N ALA A 37 -8.34 -20.23 25.11
CA ALA A 37 -8.11 -18.94 24.45
C ALA A 37 -6.65 -18.75 24.09
N ILE A 38 -6.38 -18.18 22.90
CA ILE A 38 -5.03 -17.85 22.44
C ILE A 38 -4.75 -16.39 22.75
N SER A 39 -3.70 -16.13 23.54
CA SER A 39 -3.27 -14.78 23.86
C SER A 39 -2.31 -14.25 22.80
N TRP A 40 -2.60 -13.04 22.30
CA TRP A 40 -1.82 -12.32 21.32
C TRP A 40 -1.13 -11.13 21.96
N PHE A 41 0.15 -10.95 21.67
CA PHE A 41 1.02 -9.95 22.27
C PHE A 41 1.46 -8.94 21.23
N GLU A 42 1.37 -7.65 21.55
CA GLU A 42 1.86 -6.61 20.68
C GLU A 42 3.39 -6.55 20.67
N HIS A 43 3.98 -6.60 19.47
CA HIS A 43 5.38 -6.30 19.27
C HIS A 43 5.55 -4.81 18.93
N PRO A 44 5.93 -3.95 19.89
CA PRO A 44 5.92 -2.49 19.70
C PRO A 44 6.88 -2.03 18.59
N VAL A 45 7.92 -2.83 18.31
CA VAL A 45 8.90 -2.51 17.26
C VAL A 45 8.43 -2.93 15.88
N PHE A 46 7.73 -4.06 15.77
CA PHE A 46 7.21 -4.58 14.50
C PHE A 46 5.82 -4.02 14.17
N GLY A 47 5.09 -3.60 15.19
CA GLY A 47 3.71 -3.19 15.05
C GLY A 47 2.78 -4.32 14.66
N THR A 48 3.08 -5.53 15.11
CA THR A 48 2.36 -6.77 14.82
C THR A 48 1.90 -7.41 16.12
N TYR A 49 0.92 -8.30 16.02
CA TYR A 49 0.49 -9.14 17.14
C TYR A 49 0.84 -10.59 16.83
N SER A 50 1.44 -11.28 17.78
CA SER A 50 1.77 -12.71 17.66
C SER A 50 1.71 -13.41 19.00
N THR A 51 1.74 -14.74 18.99
CA THR A 51 1.91 -15.54 20.21
C THR A 51 3.36 -15.45 20.73
N HIS A 52 3.58 -15.90 21.95
CA HIS A 52 4.95 -16.03 22.49
C HIS A 52 5.77 -17.11 21.77
N GLU A 53 5.12 -18.15 21.28
CA GLU A 53 5.77 -19.32 20.68
C GLU A 53 5.85 -19.22 19.16
N LEU A 54 6.43 -18.13 18.65
CA LEU A 54 6.61 -17.99 17.21
C LEU A 54 7.52 -19.06 16.63
N SER A 55 7.14 -19.62 15.50
CA SER A 55 8.00 -20.53 14.74
C SER A 55 9.26 -19.83 14.23
N SER A 56 10.26 -20.61 13.89
CA SER A 56 11.52 -20.11 13.33
C SER A 56 11.28 -19.36 12.02
N GLN A 57 10.31 -19.76 11.24
CA GLN A 57 9.95 -19.16 9.95
C GLN A 57 9.38 -17.76 10.13
N VAL A 58 8.39 -17.59 11.01
CA VAL A 58 7.78 -16.29 11.33
C VAL A 58 8.83 -15.35 11.92
N ARG A 59 9.63 -15.81 12.88
CA ARG A 59 10.73 -15.02 13.47
C ARG A 59 11.72 -14.54 12.42
N SER A 60 12.15 -15.44 11.53
CA SER A 60 13.07 -15.10 10.44
C SER A 60 12.48 -14.07 9.49
N PHE A 61 11.21 -14.19 9.13
CA PHE A 61 10.51 -13.26 8.27
C PHE A 61 10.41 -11.86 8.91
N LEU A 62 9.95 -11.78 10.16
CA LEU A 62 9.83 -10.51 10.89
C LEU A 62 11.20 -9.84 11.06
N CYS A 63 12.22 -10.56 11.52
CA CYS A 63 13.58 -10.03 11.66
C CYS A 63 14.13 -9.55 10.31
N THR A 64 13.94 -10.34 9.26
CA THR A 64 14.45 -10.03 7.93
C THR A 64 13.81 -8.75 7.40
N ASN A 65 12.48 -8.64 7.49
CA ASN A 65 11.75 -7.48 7.00
C ASN A 65 12.04 -6.22 7.84
N PHE A 66 12.16 -6.37 9.15
CA PHE A 66 12.46 -5.25 10.05
C PHE A 66 13.89 -4.73 9.88
N CYS A 67 14.88 -5.63 9.72
CA CYS A 67 16.28 -5.25 9.61
C CYS A 67 16.72 -4.82 8.21
N ARG A 68 15.84 -4.94 7.20
CA ARG A 68 16.11 -4.47 5.85
C ARG A 68 15.93 -2.96 5.78
N THR A 69 17.04 -2.28 5.80
CA THR A 69 17.13 -0.83 5.59
C THR A 69 18.40 -0.53 4.80
N PRO A 70 18.39 0.43 3.86
CA PRO A 70 19.60 0.86 3.17
C PRO A 70 20.60 1.57 4.10
N ASN A 71 20.16 2.04 5.27
CA ASN A 71 20.99 2.74 6.23
C ASN A 71 21.70 1.77 7.17
N LEU A 72 23.04 1.66 7.06
CA LEU A 72 23.86 0.76 7.83
C LEU A 72 23.77 1.01 9.36
N LEU A 73 23.79 2.27 9.80
CA LEU A 73 23.70 2.62 11.22
C LEU A 73 22.37 2.16 11.81
N ARG A 74 21.28 2.41 11.07
CA ARG A 74 19.95 1.95 11.47
C ARG A 74 19.88 0.43 11.55
N LYS A 75 20.51 -0.27 10.61
CA LYS A 75 20.59 -1.73 10.61
C LYS A 75 21.33 -2.28 11.83
N LEU A 76 22.44 -1.65 12.23
CA LEU A 76 23.22 -2.04 13.41
C LEU A 76 22.42 -1.93 14.71
N VAL A 77 21.49 -1.00 14.81
CA VAL A 77 20.61 -0.85 15.98
C VAL A 77 19.41 -1.79 15.90
N GLN A 78 18.80 -1.91 14.73
CA GLN A 78 17.58 -2.70 14.54
C GLN A 78 17.82 -4.21 14.66
N MET A 79 18.95 -4.70 14.21
CA MET A 79 19.23 -6.14 14.21
C MET A 79 19.33 -6.75 15.63
N PRO A 80 20.10 -6.19 16.57
CA PRO A 80 20.10 -6.66 17.96
C PRO A 80 18.72 -6.55 18.62
N ALA A 81 18.01 -5.44 18.38
CA ALA A 81 16.67 -5.24 18.92
C ALA A 81 15.67 -6.29 18.39
N ALA A 82 15.67 -6.57 17.09
CA ALA A 82 14.82 -7.58 16.50
C ALA A 82 15.11 -8.99 17.05
N VAL A 83 16.38 -9.34 17.19
CA VAL A 83 16.80 -10.63 17.76
C VAL A 83 16.39 -10.73 19.24
N ALA A 84 16.60 -9.68 20.03
CA ALA A 84 16.21 -9.66 21.43
C ALA A 84 14.69 -9.82 21.59
N LEU A 85 13.90 -9.09 20.83
CA LEU A 85 12.44 -9.11 20.88
C LEU A 85 11.83 -10.45 20.45
N THR A 86 12.50 -11.16 19.52
CA THR A 86 11.96 -12.43 18.99
C THR A 86 12.53 -13.68 19.66
N ARG A 87 13.65 -13.57 20.41
CA ARG A 87 14.35 -14.73 20.99
C ARG A 87 14.55 -14.67 22.49
N SER A 88 14.44 -13.50 23.12
CA SER A 88 14.64 -13.39 24.57
C SER A 88 13.38 -13.78 25.34
N PRO A 89 13.43 -14.85 26.15
CA PRO A 89 12.28 -15.24 27.00
C PRO A 89 11.91 -14.15 28.02
N ILE A 90 12.90 -13.36 28.45
CA ILE A 90 12.68 -12.28 29.42
C ILE A 90 11.83 -11.18 28.77
N PHE A 91 12.14 -10.82 27.51
CA PHE A 91 11.41 -9.79 26.78
C PHE A 91 9.99 -10.25 26.46
N GLN A 92 9.84 -11.50 26.03
CA GLN A 92 8.53 -12.09 25.72
C GLN A 92 7.62 -12.14 26.95
N LYS A 93 8.16 -12.53 28.12
CA LYS A 93 7.42 -12.56 29.37
C LYS A 93 7.04 -11.17 29.92
N SER A 94 7.67 -10.11 29.48
CA SER A 94 7.35 -8.73 29.89
C SER A 94 6.25 -8.08 29.05
N LEU A 95 5.81 -8.72 27.95
CA LEU A 95 4.72 -8.22 27.14
C LEU A 95 3.38 -8.61 27.79
N GLU A 96 2.46 -7.66 27.91
CA GLU A 96 1.09 -7.93 28.32
C GLU A 96 0.27 -8.40 27.12
N PRO A 97 -0.70 -9.30 27.31
CA PRO A 97 -1.62 -9.68 26.25
C PRO A 97 -2.37 -8.45 25.72
N ALA A 98 -2.37 -8.29 24.41
CA ALA A 98 -3.14 -7.22 23.76
C ALA A 98 -4.61 -7.64 23.59
N PHE A 99 -4.84 -8.91 23.30
CA PHE A 99 -6.17 -9.52 23.20
C PHE A 99 -6.06 -11.04 23.21
N ASP A 100 -7.18 -11.69 23.56
CA ASP A 100 -7.36 -13.13 23.48
C ASP A 100 -8.35 -13.46 22.36
N THR A 101 -8.16 -14.61 21.71
CA THR A 101 -9.05 -15.09 20.65
C THR A 101 -9.48 -16.53 20.89
N CYS A 102 -10.56 -16.93 20.24
CA CYS A 102 -10.80 -18.35 19.95
C CYS A 102 -9.62 -18.92 19.15
N PRO A 103 -9.44 -20.24 19.09
CA PRO A 103 -8.39 -20.86 18.30
C PRO A 103 -8.39 -20.34 16.86
N THR A 104 -7.26 -19.83 16.42
CA THR A 104 -6.98 -19.48 15.02
C THR A 104 -6.12 -20.57 14.39
N PRO A 105 -6.13 -20.75 13.06
CA PRO A 105 -5.25 -21.73 12.43
C PRO A 105 -3.79 -21.36 12.65
N HIS A 106 -2.98 -22.35 13.04
CA HIS A 106 -1.51 -22.25 13.16
C HIS A 106 -1.01 -21.02 13.95
N PRO A 107 -1.45 -20.79 15.18
CA PRO A 107 -1.15 -19.55 15.92
C PRO A 107 0.35 -19.25 16.05
N ASN A 108 1.18 -20.29 16.17
CA ASN A 108 2.64 -20.16 16.28
C ASN A 108 3.33 -19.91 14.92
N ASP A 109 2.65 -20.24 13.82
CA ASP A 109 3.09 -19.99 12.44
C ASP A 109 2.39 -18.78 11.82
N SER A 110 1.93 -17.86 12.63
CA SER A 110 1.14 -16.74 12.15
C SER A 110 1.39 -15.45 12.95
N TYR A 111 0.95 -14.33 12.38
CA TYR A 111 0.86 -13.05 13.08
C TYR A 111 -0.21 -12.15 12.45
N TRP A 112 -0.71 -11.21 13.24
CA TRP A 112 -1.60 -10.16 12.78
C TRP A 112 -0.84 -8.88 12.48
N LEU A 113 -1.19 -8.22 11.37
CA LEU A 113 -0.63 -6.93 10.97
C LEU A 113 -1.75 -5.91 10.77
N PRO A 114 -1.83 -4.89 11.63
CA PRO A 114 -2.75 -3.78 11.42
C PRO A 114 -2.25 -2.86 10.29
N GLY A 115 -3.07 -2.66 9.28
CA GLY A 115 -2.90 -1.62 8.25
C GLY A 115 -3.71 -0.37 8.59
N ASN A 116 -3.84 0.57 7.66
CA ASN A 116 -4.63 1.78 7.84
C ASN A 116 -6.14 1.48 7.86
N HIS A 117 -6.64 0.81 6.84
CA HIS A 117 -8.06 0.51 6.64
C HIS A 117 -8.39 -0.95 6.84
N ARG A 118 -7.41 -1.83 6.89
CA ARG A 118 -7.53 -3.28 6.89
C ARG A 118 -6.69 -3.93 7.97
N PHE A 119 -7.05 -5.15 8.30
CA PHE A 119 -6.34 -6.01 9.23
C PHE A 119 -5.91 -7.27 8.48
N ARG A 120 -4.66 -7.66 8.59
CA ARG A 120 -4.12 -8.81 7.86
C ARG A 120 -3.70 -9.91 8.82
N TYR A 121 -4.04 -11.15 8.47
CA TYR A 121 -3.55 -12.35 9.13
C TYR A 121 -2.60 -13.09 8.20
N PHE A 122 -1.37 -13.24 8.61
CA PHE A 122 -0.33 -13.95 7.87
C PHE A 122 -0.24 -15.36 8.41
N ASP A 123 -0.63 -16.34 7.60
CA ASP A 123 -0.54 -17.78 7.90
C ASP A 123 0.59 -18.40 7.07
N PHE A 124 1.69 -18.67 7.73
CA PHE A 124 2.88 -19.24 7.08
C PHE A 124 2.74 -20.72 6.79
N ALA A 125 1.99 -21.45 7.59
CA ALA A 125 1.75 -22.89 7.37
C ALA A 125 0.96 -23.11 6.09
N ARG A 126 -0.09 -22.29 5.86
CA ARG A 126 -0.90 -22.33 4.62
C ARG A 126 -0.30 -21.48 3.49
N ARG A 127 0.72 -20.69 3.78
CA ARG A 127 1.30 -19.71 2.82
C ARG A 127 0.25 -18.72 2.30
N ARG A 128 -0.60 -18.21 3.20
CA ARG A 128 -1.70 -17.31 2.89
C ARG A 128 -1.61 -16.02 3.70
N VAL A 129 -2.11 -14.95 3.09
CA VAL A 129 -2.43 -13.71 3.78
C VAL A 129 -3.92 -13.49 3.64
N TYR A 130 -4.59 -13.37 4.75
CA TYR A 130 -6.01 -13.02 4.79
C TYR A 130 -6.14 -11.53 5.09
N VAL A 131 -7.02 -10.86 4.36
CA VAL A 131 -7.28 -9.42 4.47
C VAL A 131 -8.72 -9.22 4.92
N PHE A 132 -8.88 -8.50 6.01
CA PHE A 132 -10.17 -8.26 6.66
C PHE A 132 -10.44 -6.76 6.81
N PRO A 133 -11.71 -6.32 6.79
CA PRO A 133 -12.07 -4.97 7.13
C PRO A 133 -11.85 -4.71 8.63
N LYS A 134 -11.51 -3.49 8.96
CA LYS A 134 -11.55 -3.03 10.35
C LYS A 134 -12.98 -2.70 10.75
N ALA A 135 -13.34 -3.06 11.97
CA ALA A 135 -14.65 -2.69 12.54
C ALA A 135 -14.80 -1.16 12.54
N ASN A 136 -15.95 -0.68 12.08
CA ASN A 136 -16.31 0.74 11.97
C ASN A 136 -15.46 1.57 10.97
N PHE A 137 -14.76 0.92 10.04
CA PHE A 137 -14.10 1.58 8.92
C PHE A 137 -14.86 1.33 7.63
N SER A 138 -14.72 2.24 6.66
CA SER A 138 -15.27 2.03 5.32
C SER A 138 -14.63 0.83 4.63
N THR A 139 -15.43 0.00 4.01
CA THR A 139 -14.99 -1.18 3.23
C THR A 139 -14.73 -0.85 1.77
N GLU A 140 -15.12 0.34 1.29
CA GLU A 140 -15.04 0.74 -0.12
C GLU A 140 -13.67 0.51 -0.77
N GLY A 141 -12.57 0.71 -0.01
CA GLY A 141 -11.23 0.48 -0.52
C GLY A 141 -10.95 -1.01 -0.76
N ILE A 142 -11.44 -1.89 0.13
CA ILE A 142 -11.30 -3.35 -0.03
C ILE A 142 -12.14 -3.82 -1.20
N ASP A 143 -13.38 -3.32 -1.31
CA ASP A 143 -14.30 -3.71 -2.39
C ASP A 143 -13.73 -3.31 -3.76
N ARG A 144 -13.21 -2.09 -3.89
CA ARG A 144 -12.53 -1.66 -5.12
C ARG A 144 -11.31 -2.51 -5.46
N GLU A 145 -10.52 -2.90 -4.45
CA GLU A 145 -9.38 -3.79 -4.67
C GLU A 145 -9.82 -5.17 -5.14
N ILE A 146 -10.88 -5.74 -4.54
CA ILE A 146 -11.45 -7.03 -4.96
C ILE A 146 -11.90 -6.94 -6.42
N ASP A 147 -12.78 -5.99 -6.74
CA ASP A 147 -13.33 -5.79 -8.08
C ASP A 147 -12.22 -5.61 -9.13
N PHE A 148 -11.22 -4.77 -8.82
CA PHE A 148 -10.11 -4.51 -9.73
C PHE A 148 -9.26 -5.75 -9.95
N ARG A 149 -8.89 -6.46 -8.88
CA ARG A 149 -8.03 -7.64 -8.97
C ARG A 149 -8.74 -8.80 -9.66
N GLU A 150 -10.03 -9.04 -9.38
CA GLU A 150 -10.81 -10.07 -10.09
C GLU A 150 -10.91 -9.79 -11.58
N LYS A 151 -11.08 -8.51 -11.95
CA LYS A 151 -11.20 -8.11 -13.36
C LYS A 151 -9.86 -8.17 -14.12
N TYR A 152 -8.76 -7.77 -13.50
CA TYR A 152 -7.53 -7.48 -14.22
C TYR A 152 -6.34 -8.39 -13.87
N ALA A 153 -6.36 -9.19 -12.82
CA ALA A 153 -5.21 -10.02 -12.44
C ALA A 153 -4.79 -11.05 -13.51
N SER A 154 -5.72 -11.48 -14.37
CA SER A 154 -5.42 -12.40 -15.47
C SER A 154 -4.69 -11.75 -16.64
N ILE A 155 -4.80 -10.44 -16.80
CA ILE A 155 -4.22 -9.69 -17.95
C ILE A 155 -3.12 -8.73 -17.54
N TYR A 156 -3.01 -8.40 -16.25
CA TYR A 156 -2.00 -7.52 -15.72
C TYR A 156 -1.10 -8.27 -14.72
N PRO A 157 0.08 -8.77 -15.16
CA PRO A 157 0.87 -9.76 -14.42
C PRO A 157 1.55 -9.23 -13.15
N TRP A 158 1.44 -7.94 -12.87
CA TRP A 158 1.98 -7.30 -11.66
C TRP A 158 0.97 -7.19 -10.52
N ILE A 159 -0.24 -7.73 -10.70
CA ILE A 159 -1.24 -7.89 -9.64
C ILE A 159 -1.14 -9.30 -9.06
N ALA A 160 -1.01 -9.43 -7.74
CA ALA A 160 -1.17 -10.72 -7.10
C ALA A 160 -2.65 -11.17 -7.21
N PRO A 161 -2.94 -12.39 -7.70
CA PRO A 161 -4.32 -12.86 -7.80
C PRO A 161 -4.93 -13.05 -6.41
N ILE A 162 -6.24 -12.84 -6.31
CA ILE A 162 -7.01 -13.26 -5.15
C ILE A 162 -7.16 -14.77 -5.21
N CYS A 163 -6.82 -15.47 -4.13
CA CYS A 163 -6.95 -16.92 -4.04
C CYS A 163 -8.36 -17.34 -3.65
N GLN A 164 -8.95 -16.57 -2.74
CA GLN A 164 -10.32 -16.75 -2.27
C GLN A 164 -10.88 -15.38 -1.92
N GLY A 165 -11.95 -14.98 -2.57
CA GLY A 165 -12.73 -13.79 -2.27
C GLY A 165 -13.94 -14.14 -1.39
N GLN A 166 -14.30 -13.23 -0.50
CA GLN A 166 -15.54 -13.25 0.24
C GLN A 166 -16.16 -11.84 0.15
N PRO A 167 -16.71 -11.46 -1.01
CA PRO A 167 -17.17 -10.09 -1.25
C PRO A 167 -18.27 -9.65 -0.27
N SER A 168 -19.16 -10.55 0.13
CA SER A 168 -20.23 -10.25 1.11
C SER A 168 -19.70 -9.85 2.50
N ASP A 169 -18.46 -10.24 2.82
CA ASP A 169 -17.78 -9.93 4.08
C ASP A 169 -16.66 -8.90 3.88
N HIS A 170 -16.50 -8.35 2.67
CA HIS A 170 -15.44 -7.41 2.32
C HIS A 170 -14.04 -7.94 2.65
N ALA A 171 -13.78 -9.22 2.34
CA ALA A 171 -12.57 -9.92 2.71
C ALA A 171 -12.05 -10.79 1.58
N PHE A 172 -10.74 -11.04 1.58
CA PHE A 172 -10.10 -11.93 0.62
C PHE A 172 -8.84 -12.56 1.19
N SER A 173 -8.35 -13.60 0.50
CA SER A 173 -7.02 -14.15 0.75
C SER A 173 -6.16 -14.12 -0.51
N GLU A 174 -4.85 -14.03 -0.29
CA GLU A 174 -3.83 -14.02 -1.32
C GLU A 174 -2.64 -14.90 -0.92
N ASP A 175 -1.80 -15.27 -1.88
CA ASP A 175 -0.57 -16.00 -1.59
C ASP A 175 0.40 -15.14 -0.76
N LEU A 176 0.96 -15.76 0.27
CA LEU A 176 2.03 -15.14 1.06
C LEU A 176 3.27 -14.90 0.17
N GLN A 177 3.58 -13.64 -0.06
CA GLN A 177 4.74 -13.24 -0.82
C GLN A 177 5.98 -13.14 0.07
N TYR A 178 7.02 -13.95 -0.20
CA TYR A 178 8.34 -13.82 0.42
C TYR A 178 9.14 -12.71 -0.28
N ALA A 179 8.60 -11.51 -0.24
CA ALA A 179 9.08 -10.37 -0.97
C ALA A 179 9.42 -9.20 -0.04
N VAL A 180 10.10 -8.19 -0.56
CA VAL A 180 10.57 -7.03 0.19
C VAL A 180 10.15 -5.76 -0.52
N PRO A 181 9.60 -4.78 0.22
CA PRO A 181 9.29 -3.48 -0.37
C PRO A 181 10.51 -2.84 -1.03
N LEU A 182 10.32 -2.27 -2.21
CA LEU A 182 11.38 -1.65 -3.01
C LEU A 182 12.17 -0.58 -2.23
N ASN A 183 11.50 0.22 -1.40
CA ASN A 183 12.15 1.24 -0.56
C ASN A 183 13.13 0.68 0.48
N ARG A 184 13.11 -0.63 0.71
CA ARG A 184 14.04 -1.33 1.61
C ARG A 184 15.18 -2.03 0.86
N MET A 185 15.16 -1.99 -0.47
CA MET A 185 16.23 -2.55 -1.30
C MET A 185 17.40 -1.57 -1.42
N PRO A 186 18.63 -2.05 -1.68
CA PRO A 186 19.76 -1.18 -2.01
C PRO A 186 19.46 -0.30 -3.23
N SER A 187 19.95 0.95 -3.25
CA SER A 187 19.67 1.90 -4.34
C SER A 187 20.00 1.34 -5.73
N ARG A 188 21.13 0.66 -5.87
CA ARG A 188 21.50 -0.02 -7.13
C ARG A 188 20.45 -1.02 -7.65
N VAL A 189 19.71 -1.67 -6.74
CA VAL A 189 18.63 -2.60 -7.11
C VAL A 189 17.38 -1.81 -7.49
N GLN A 190 17.08 -0.75 -6.72
CA GLN A 190 15.99 0.16 -7.07
C GLN A 190 16.22 0.74 -8.47
N ASP A 191 17.40 1.31 -8.72
CA ASP A 191 17.76 1.91 -10.02
C ASP A 191 17.66 0.90 -11.18
N ALA A 192 18.10 -0.34 -10.96
CA ALA A 192 18.01 -1.40 -11.98
C ALA A 192 16.55 -1.82 -12.27
N LEU A 193 15.64 -1.73 -11.30
CA LEU A 193 14.23 -2.07 -11.48
C LEU A 193 13.39 -0.92 -12.04
N MET A 194 13.85 0.33 -11.94
CA MET A 194 13.09 1.51 -12.36
C MET A 194 12.51 1.43 -13.78
N PRO A 195 13.29 1.06 -14.84
CA PRO A 195 12.73 0.98 -16.19
C PRO A 195 11.59 -0.03 -16.31
N HIS A 196 11.67 -1.13 -15.53
CA HIS A 196 10.65 -2.19 -15.56
C HIS A 196 9.40 -1.80 -14.77
N ILE A 197 9.58 -1.06 -13.67
CA ILE A 197 8.48 -0.50 -12.89
C ILE A 197 7.70 0.51 -13.72
N TYR A 198 8.39 1.41 -14.42
CA TYR A 198 7.73 2.36 -15.31
C TYR A 198 7.02 1.66 -16.48
N ARG A 199 7.64 0.62 -17.08
CA ARG A 199 6.96 -0.17 -18.10
C ARG A 199 5.69 -0.86 -17.57
N ALA A 200 5.74 -1.40 -16.36
CA ALA A 200 4.56 -1.96 -15.71
C ALA A 200 3.49 -0.90 -15.46
N LEU A 201 3.89 0.30 -15.03
CA LEU A 201 2.98 1.43 -14.87
C LEU A 201 2.35 1.85 -16.22
N ASP A 202 3.14 1.89 -17.30
CA ASP A 202 2.62 2.16 -18.66
C ASP A 202 1.57 1.12 -19.09
N CYS A 203 1.78 -0.15 -18.76
CA CYS A 203 0.78 -1.20 -18.99
C CYS A 203 -0.49 -0.98 -18.14
N LEU A 204 -0.38 -0.51 -16.91
CA LEU A 204 -1.54 -0.13 -16.09
C LEU A 204 -2.29 1.04 -16.72
N HIS A 205 -1.55 2.07 -17.17
CA HIS A 205 -2.10 3.25 -17.84
C HIS A 205 -2.70 2.95 -19.22
N ALA A 206 -2.50 1.76 -19.78
CA ALA A 206 -3.20 1.33 -20.98
C ALA A 206 -4.60 0.77 -20.69
N ILE A 207 -4.92 0.47 -19.43
CA ILE A 207 -6.23 -0.05 -19.01
C ILE A 207 -7.25 1.08 -19.02
N ASP A 208 -8.32 0.92 -19.81
CA ASP A 208 -9.42 1.87 -19.95
C ASP A 208 -8.95 3.31 -20.32
N ALA A 209 -7.81 3.42 -21.02
CA ALA A 209 -7.20 4.69 -21.41
C ALA A 209 -8.11 5.51 -22.33
N HIS A 210 -8.28 6.77 -22.00
CA HIS A 210 -8.96 7.76 -22.81
C HIS A 210 -8.43 9.17 -22.53
N ALA A 211 -8.88 10.16 -23.26
CA ALA A 211 -8.52 11.55 -23.02
C ALA A 211 -9.75 12.37 -22.70
N LEU A 212 -9.58 13.34 -21.82
CA LEU A 212 -10.60 14.37 -21.53
C LEU A 212 -10.13 15.73 -22.03
N SER A 213 -11.05 16.57 -22.46
CA SER A 213 -10.73 17.98 -22.60
C SER A 213 -10.43 18.62 -21.23
N PRO A 214 -9.63 19.69 -21.17
CA PRO A 214 -9.35 20.37 -19.90
C PRO A 214 -10.60 20.84 -19.18
N SER A 215 -11.62 21.29 -19.90
CA SER A 215 -12.89 21.74 -19.33
C SER A 215 -13.70 20.60 -18.69
N GLU A 216 -13.76 19.43 -19.36
CA GLU A 216 -14.41 18.24 -18.81
C GLU A 216 -13.67 17.74 -17.57
N TYR A 217 -12.34 17.64 -17.66
CA TYR A 217 -11.51 17.26 -16.52
C TYR A 217 -11.74 18.16 -15.30
N ILE A 218 -11.66 19.49 -15.50
CA ILE A 218 -11.88 20.47 -14.42
C ILE A 218 -13.27 20.34 -13.82
N ALA A 219 -14.30 20.15 -14.64
CA ALA A 219 -15.67 20.00 -14.17
C ALA A 219 -15.82 18.74 -13.29
N ILE A 220 -15.35 17.59 -13.77
CA ILE A 220 -15.38 16.31 -13.05
C ILE A 220 -14.61 16.41 -11.73
N LYS A 221 -13.37 16.91 -11.79
CA LYS A 221 -12.50 16.98 -10.60
C LYS A 221 -12.98 18.03 -9.59
N THR A 222 -13.60 19.12 -10.05
CA THR A 222 -14.22 20.10 -9.11
C THR A 222 -15.37 19.44 -8.36
N GLN A 223 -16.25 18.71 -9.05
CA GLN A 223 -17.36 18.01 -8.40
C GLN A 223 -16.86 16.95 -7.39
N GLN A 224 -15.81 16.19 -7.76
CA GLN A 224 -15.18 15.21 -6.84
C GLN A 224 -14.59 15.90 -5.61
N LEU A 225 -13.89 17.02 -5.82
CA LEU A 225 -13.27 17.78 -4.75
C LEU A 225 -14.31 18.36 -3.78
N ASP A 226 -15.41 18.87 -4.28
CA ASP A 226 -16.49 19.43 -3.44
C ASP A 226 -17.12 18.34 -2.58
N ARG A 227 -17.42 17.16 -3.15
CA ARG A 227 -17.87 16.00 -2.37
C ARG A 227 -16.86 15.56 -1.31
N ALA A 228 -15.58 15.54 -1.64
CA ALA A 228 -14.51 15.17 -0.70
C ALA A 228 -14.38 16.20 0.43
N LYS A 229 -14.55 17.51 0.14
CA LYS A 229 -14.61 18.57 1.16
C LYS A 229 -15.79 18.38 2.10
N ASP A 230 -16.98 18.09 1.59
CA ASP A 230 -18.18 17.88 2.39
C ASP A 230 -17.98 16.68 3.33
N ALA A 231 -17.57 15.54 2.80
CA ALA A 231 -17.27 14.34 3.60
C ALA A 231 -16.19 14.58 4.67
N PHE A 232 -15.16 15.36 4.32
CA PHE A 232 -14.11 15.71 5.26
C PHE A 232 -14.61 16.68 6.35
N ALA A 233 -15.42 17.66 6.00
CA ALA A 233 -16.01 18.60 6.97
C ALA A 233 -16.96 17.91 7.96
N ASP A 234 -17.69 16.90 7.49
CA ASP A 234 -18.53 16.05 8.35
C ASP A 234 -17.70 15.24 9.36
N ALA A 235 -16.57 14.69 8.90
CA ALA A 235 -15.66 13.92 9.74
C ALA A 235 -14.84 14.81 10.70
N PHE A 236 -14.43 16.00 10.26
CA PHE A 236 -13.55 16.92 10.97
C PHE A 236 -14.18 18.31 11.08
N LYS A 237 -15.03 18.52 12.08
CA LYS A 237 -15.74 19.80 12.30
C LYS A 237 -14.76 20.97 12.40
N GLY A 238 -15.08 22.06 11.73
CA GLY A 238 -14.28 23.28 11.71
C GLY A 238 -13.08 23.26 10.73
N ALA A 239 -13.04 22.30 9.82
CA ALA A 239 -12.05 22.29 8.74
C ALA A 239 -12.22 23.55 7.85
N SER A 240 -11.08 24.15 7.46
CA SER A 240 -11.05 25.31 6.56
C SER A 240 -10.30 24.96 5.28
N PHE A 241 -10.91 25.27 4.16
CA PHE A 241 -10.35 25.06 2.81
C PHE A 241 -9.88 26.36 2.15
N ALA A 242 -9.83 27.47 2.88
CA ALA A 242 -9.54 28.79 2.33
C ALA A 242 -8.22 28.87 1.52
N LEU A 243 -7.20 28.12 1.95
CA LEU A 243 -5.93 28.05 1.21
C LEU A 243 -6.04 27.20 -0.05
N LEU A 244 -6.70 26.05 0.02
CA LEU A 244 -6.99 25.25 -1.17
C LEU A 244 -7.77 26.08 -2.19
N ASP A 245 -8.83 26.75 -1.76
CA ASP A 245 -9.68 27.58 -2.62
C ASP A 245 -8.91 28.74 -3.26
N ARG A 246 -7.86 29.24 -2.60
CA ARG A 246 -6.97 30.27 -3.15
C ARG A 246 -6.13 29.75 -4.32
N HIS A 247 -5.66 28.51 -4.27
CA HIS A 247 -4.80 27.92 -5.30
C HIS A 247 -5.56 27.32 -6.49
N LEU A 248 -6.83 26.96 -6.29
CA LEU A 248 -7.63 26.33 -7.34
C LEU A 248 -7.76 27.15 -8.64
N PRO A 249 -7.93 28.49 -8.63
CA PRO A 249 -8.02 29.28 -9.87
C PRO A 249 -6.74 29.19 -10.72
N ASP A 250 -5.57 29.26 -10.11
CA ASP A 250 -4.29 29.17 -10.80
C ASP A 250 -4.05 27.75 -11.34
N ALA A 251 -4.39 26.73 -10.56
CA ALA A 251 -4.34 25.34 -11.02
C ALA A 251 -5.26 25.12 -12.25
N LYS A 252 -6.51 25.58 -12.19
CA LYS A 252 -7.46 25.51 -13.33
C LYS A 252 -6.93 26.26 -14.55
N LYS A 253 -6.31 27.43 -14.37
CA LYS A 253 -5.71 28.19 -15.46
C LYS A 253 -4.55 27.43 -16.11
N SER A 254 -3.71 26.76 -15.32
CA SER A 254 -2.62 25.94 -15.85
C SER A 254 -3.13 24.73 -16.62
N ILE A 255 -4.13 24.04 -16.09
CA ILE A 255 -4.78 22.89 -16.73
C ILE A 255 -5.44 23.28 -18.07
N ASN A 256 -6.08 24.45 -18.15
CA ASN A 256 -6.69 24.94 -19.38
C ASN A 256 -5.70 25.21 -20.52
N ARG A 257 -4.40 25.20 -20.29
CA ARG A 257 -3.38 25.28 -21.34
C ARG A 257 -3.10 23.95 -22.05
N CYS A 258 -3.52 22.83 -21.43
CA CYS A 258 -3.38 21.53 -22.06
C CYS A 258 -4.33 21.40 -23.27
N HIS A 259 -3.93 20.60 -24.25
CA HIS A 259 -4.81 20.20 -25.34
C HIS A 259 -5.82 19.14 -24.87
N GLU A 260 -5.31 18.13 -24.17
CA GLU A 260 -6.07 17.03 -23.60
C GLU A 260 -5.38 16.50 -22.36
N ILE A 261 -6.10 15.78 -21.53
CA ILE A 261 -5.57 15.17 -20.31
C ILE A 261 -5.77 13.66 -20.42
N PRO A 262 -4.65 12.89 -20.48
CA PRO A 262 -4.74 11.44 -20.56
C PRO A 262 -5.22 10.86 -19.21
N MET A 263 -6.28 10.07 -19.30
CA MET A 263 -6.91 9.39 -18.18
C MET A 263 -6.74 7.89 -18.33
N ALA A 264 -6.46 7.20 -17.25
CA ALA A 264 -6.37 5.75 -17.23
C ALA A 264 -6.62 5.19 -15.83
N MET A 265 -6.61 3.87 -15.72
CA MET A 265 -6.59 3.21 -14.42
C MET A 265 -5.30 3.57 -13.69
N SER A 266 -5.41 4.04 -12.47
CA SER A 266 -4.31 4.47 -11.60
C SER A 266 -4.32 3.63 -10.34
N HIS A 267 -3.14 3.29 -9.83
CA HIS A 267 -2.98 2.61 -8.54
C HIS A 267 -3.47 3.47 -7.36
N GLY A 268 -3.30 4.79 -7.47
CA GLY A 268 -3.75 5.77 -6.48
C GLY A 268 -2.82 5.97 -5.27
N ASP A 269 -2.03 4.98 -4.90
CA ASP A 269 -0.97 5.07 -3.88
C ASP A 269 0.34 4.43 -4.40
N PHE A 270 0.75 4.81 -5.62
CA PHE A 270 1.91 4.23 -6.29
C PHE A 270 3.22 4.73 -5.66
N GLN A 271 3.75 3.96 -4.73
CA GLN A 271 4.97 4.29 -4.00
C GLN A 271 5.89 3.08 -3.84
N PRO A 272 7.21 3.29 -3.60
CA PRO A 272 8.14 2.16 -3.45
C PRO A 272 7.83 1.21 -2.29
N GLY A 273 7.00 1.61 -1.34
CA GLY A 273 6.50 0.76 -0.26
C GLY A 273 5.52 -0.30 -0.74
N ASN A 274 4.75 0.00 -1.79
CA ASN A 274 3.70 -0.84 -2.36
C ASN A 274 4.19 -1.68 -3.56
N ILE A 275 5.50 -1.71 -3.80
CA ILE A 275 6.16 -2.55 -4.80
C ILE A 275 6.95 -3.63 -4.07
N LEU A 276 6.48 -4.87 -4.11
CA LEU A 276 7.13 -6.00 -3.47
C LEU A 276 8.05 -6.70 -4.44
N VAL A 277 9.34 -6.78 -4.12
CA VAL A 277 10.36 -7.43 -4.93
C VAL A 277 10.60 -8.85 -4.43
N ASP A 278 10.40 -9.85 -5.27
CA ASP A 278 10.62 -11.26 -4.95
C ASP A 278 12.12 -11.56 -4.84
N ILE A 279 12.56 -11.84 -3.63
CA ILE A 279 13.96 -12.09 -3.32
C ILE A 279 14.39 -13.54 -3.52
N GLN A 280 13.44 -14.48 -3.55
CA GLN A 280 13.75 -15.90 -3.76
C GLN A 280 14.18 -16.14 -5.21
N ASN A 281 13.54 -15.46 -6.15
CA ASN A 281 13.90 -15.50 -7.56
C ASN A 281 15.15 -14.68 -7.89
N LEU A 282 15.62 -13.84 -7.01
CA LEU A 282 16.79 -12.98 -7.24
C LEU A 282 18.14 -13.65 -6.90
N GLY A 283 18.16 -14.85 -6.29
CA GLY A 283 19.39 -15.63 -6.01
C GLY A 283 20.38 -14.98 -5.01
N ALA A 284 21.36 -15.75 -4.54
CA ALA A 284 22.33 -15.32 -3.53
C ALA A 284 23.20 -14.14 -3.99
N LYS A 285 23.50 -13.29 -3.08
CA LYS A 285 24.19 -11.99 -2.98
C LYS A 285 25.00 -11.42 -4.17
N ASN A 286 25.60 -12.22 -5.06
CA ASN A 286 26.36 -11.72 -6.23
C ASN A 286 25.72 -12.07 -7.57
N ALA A 287 24.81 -13.04 -7.61
CA ALA A 287 24.03 -13.40 -8.80
C ALA A 287 22.82 -12.47 -9.01
N LEU A 288 22.46 -11.68 -8.00
CA LEU A 288 21.28 -10.80 -8.01
C LEU A 288 21.32 -9.80 -9.17
N TYR A 289 22.42 -9.08 -9.31
CA TYR A 289 22.56 -8.06 -10.37
C TYR A 289 22.71 -8.70 -11.77
N SER A 290 23.47 -9.79 -11.87
CA SER A 290 23.61 -10.53 -13.14
C SER A 290 22.31 -11.21 -13.55
N LYS A 291 21.54 -11.73 -12.60
CA LYS A 291 20.25 -12.37 -12.86
C LYS A 291 19.14 -11.37 -13.18
N ILE A 292 19.10 -10.21 -12.50
CA ILE A 292 18.25 -9.09 -12.91
C ILE A 292 18.58 -8.72 -14.36
N LYS A 293 19.85 -8.50 -14.68
CA LYS A 293 20.29 -8.13 -16.02
C LYS A 293 20.00 -9.22 -17.07
N SER A 294 20.12 -10.50 -16.74
CA SER A 294 19.84 -11.61 -17.66
C SER A 294 18.35 -11.86 -17.88
N ILE A 295 17.52 -11.77 -16.84
CA ILE A 295 16.06 -11.88 -16.93
C ILE A 295 15.52 -10.79 -17.86
N PHE A 296 16.09 -9.59 -17.79
CA PHE A 296 15.63 -8.47 -18.59
C PHE A 296 16.28 -8.34 -19.97
N ALA A 297 17.48 -8.86 -20.17
CA ALA A 297 18.10 -8.93 -21.49
C ALA A 297 17.39 -9.95 -22.42
N SER A 298 16.85 -11.04 -21.87
CA SER A 298 16.05 -12.00 -22.63
C SER A 298 14.68 -11.45 -23.05
N ASN A 299 14.09 -10.53 -22.27
CA ASN A 299 12.77 -9.97 -22.56
C ASN A 299 12.78 -8.75 -23.50
N ALA A 300 13.95 -8.18 -23.82
CA ALA A 300 14.05 -7.06 -24.76
C ALA A 300 13.79 -7.46 -26.22
N ASN A 301 13.87 -8.75 -26.55
CA ASN A 301 13.75 -9.25 -27.92
C ASN A 301 12.52 -10.15 -28.18
N HIS A 302 11.65 -10.38 -27.21
CA HIS A 302 10.50 -11.26 -27.39
C HIS A 302 9.21 -10.65 -26.87
N THR A 303 8.28 -10.44 -27.79
CA THR A 303 6.84 -10.34 -27.59
C THR A 303 6.22 -11.69 -27.23
N GLU A 304 7.02 -12.67 -26.80
CA GLU A 304 6.58 -14.05 -26.59
C GLU A 304 6.77 -14.49 -25.13
N SER A 305 5.70 -15.07 -24.63
CA SER A 305 5.47 -15.79 -23.37
C SER A 305 5.56 -14.95 -22.06
N ILE A 306 4.37 -14.68 -21.55
CA ILE A 306 4.04 -14.14 -20.21
C ILE A 306 4.44 -15.12 -19.06
N ASP A 307 5.11 -16.23 -19.36
CA ASP A 307 5.41 -17.32 -18.40
C ASP A 307 6.58 -17.03 -17.44
N ALA A 308 7.35 -15.98 -17.63
CA ALA A 308 8.35 -15.60 -16.66
C ALA A 308 7.70 -14.78 -15.54
N LYS A 309 7.50 -15.38 -14.37
CA LYS A 309 7.00 -14.72 -13.16
C LYS A 309 7.73 -13.38 -12.96
N SER A 310 6.98 -12.29 -12.91
CA SER A 310 7.54 -10.94 -12.67
C SER A 310 8.39 -10.93 -11.39
N PRO A 311 9.56 -10.25 -11.38
CA PRO A 311 10.39 -10.15 -10.19
C PRO A 311 9.81 -9.23 -9.12
N PHE A 312 8.71 -8.58 -9.39
CA PHE A 312 7.98 -7.74 -8.43
C PHE A 312 6.48 -7.78 -8.71
N VAL A 313 5.71 -7.45 -7.67
CA VAL A 313 4.26 -7.26 -7.73
C VAL A 313 3.87 -5.95 -7.05
N PHE A 314 2.77 -5.37 -7.49
CA PHE A 314 2.15 -4.22 -6.84
C PHE A 314 1.09 -4.71 -5.87
N ILE A 315 1.04 -4.08 -4.70
CA ILE A 315 0.10 -4.38 -3.63
C ILE A 315 -0.62 -3.10 -3.18
N ASP A 316 -1.67 -3.27 -2.40
CA ASP A 316 -2.38 -2.14 -1.77
C ASP A 316 -3.21 -1.32 -2.78
N TRP A 317 -4.09 -2.01 -3.52
CA TRP A 317 -4.93 -1.46 -4.59
C TRP A 317 -6.21 -0.76 -4.08
N GLU A 318 -6.30 -0.46 -2.79
CA GLU A 318 -7.48 0.14 -2.17
C GLU A 318 -7.86 1.52 -2.73
N ASP A 319 -6.90 2.22 -3.32
CA ASP A 319 -7.08 3.54 -3.91
C ASP A 319 -7.16 3.54 -5.44
N VAL A 320 -7.30 2.35 -6.05
CA VAL A 320 -7.42 2.22 -7.51
C VAL A 320 -8.62 3.01 -8.03
N ALA A 321 -8.41 3.83 -9.05
CA ALA A 321 -9.46 4.65 -9.67
C ALA A 321 -9.01 5.22 -11.02
N MET A 322 -9.97 5.74 -11.80
CA MET A 322 -9.68 6.54 -12.98
C MET A 322 -9.08 7.89 -12.59
N ARG A 323 -7.82 8.12 -12.98
CA ARG A 323 -7.08 9.38 -12.77
C ARG A 323 -6.30 9.75 -14.01
N SER A 324 -5.67 10.92 -13.97
CA SER A 324 -4.66 11.24 -14.99
C SER A 324 -3.48 10.26 -14.89
N THR A 325 -2.90 9.89 -16.01
CA THR A 325 -1.69 9.05 -16.03
C THR A 325 -0.54 9.71 -15.27
N LEU A 326 -0.57 11.03 -15.13
CA LEU A 326 0.42 11.82 -14.40
C LEU A 326 0.37 11.60 -12.88
N TYR A 327 -0.76 11.13 -12.34
CA TYR A 327 -0.92 11.02 -10.89
C TYR A 327 0.05 10.01 -10.28
N ASP A 328 0.07 8.79 -10.78
CA ASP A 328 0.98 7.76 -10.27
C ASP A 328 2.43 8.06 -10.61
N ASP A 329 2.71 8.59 -11.81
CA ASP A 329 4.05 9.01 -12.22
C ASP A 329 4.63 10.06 -11.26
N MET A 330 3.87 11.11 -10.94
CA MET A 330 4.30 12.14 -10.02
C MET A 330 4.38 11.63 -8.57
N THR A 331 3.42 10.84 -8.15
CA THR A 331 3.41 10.24 -6.81
C THR A 331 4.67 9.42 -6.57
N PHE A 332 5.09 8.65 -7.56
CA PHE A 332 6.29 7.82 -7.49
C PHE A 332 7.58 8.65 -7.63
N ALA A 333 7.70 9.46 -8.67
CA ALA A 333 8.89 10.23 -8.98
C ALA A 333 9.26 11.21 -7.85
N TYR A 334 8.28 11.89 -7.28
CA TYR A 334 8.48 12.84 -6.20
C TYR A 334 8.36 12.25 -4.80
N LYS A 335 8.11 10.94 -4.68
CA LYS A 335 7.95 10.26 -3.38
C LYS A 335 6.96 11.01 -2.48
N THR A 336 5.78 11.31 -3.01
CA THR A 336 4.82 12.21 -2.36
C THR A 336 4.33 11.68 -1.01
N ARG A 337 4.35 10.36 -0.83
CA ARG A 337 4.01 9.72 0.45
C ARG A 337 5.07 9.91 1.54
N ALA A 338 6.19 10.55 1.23
CA ALA A 338 7.15 11.09 2.19
C ALA A 338 7.03 12.62 2.20
N PRO A 339 6.04 13.20 2.91
CA PRO A 339 5.58 14.57 2.67
C PRO A 339 6.59 15.67 3.05
N ARG A 340 7.60 15.37 3.87
CA ARG A 340 8.59 16.39 4.26
C ARG A 340 9.29 16.98 3.05
N HIS A 341 9.26 18.32 2.93
CA HIS A 341 9.84 19.07 1.81
C HIS A 341 9.21 18.72 0.45
N LEU A 342 7.98 18.27 0.41
CA LEU A 342 7.27 17.89 -0.81
C LEU A 342 7.19 19.08 -1.78
N THR A 343 6.77 20.24 -1.30
CA THR A 343 6.65 21.45 -2.12
C THR A 343 7.97 21.78 -2.82
N LYS A 344 9.11 21.71 -2.08
CA LYS A 344 10.44 21.93 -2.66
C LYS A 344 10.78 20.89 -3.74
N ARG A 345 10.45 19.59 -3.54
CA ARG A 345 10.71 18.58 -4.56
C ARG A 345 9.89 18.81 -5.83
N LEU A 346 8.67 19.27 -5.70
CA LEU A 346 7.77 19.57 -6.82
C LEU A 346 8.13 20.85 -7.61
N THR A 347 9.21 21.56 -7.27
CA THR A 347 9.74 22.64 -8.11
C THR A 347 10.75 22.18 -9.17
N ASP A 348 11.28 20.96 -9.04
CA ASP A 348 12.26 20.40 -9.98
C ASP A 348 11.54 19.54 -11.04
N PRO A 349 11.55 19.93 -12.33
CA PRO A 349 10.91 19.14 -13.39
C PRO A 349 11.72 17.90 -13.80
N ALA A 350 12.97 17.77 -13.38
CA ALA A 350 13.87 16.72 -13.87
C ALA A 350 13.33 15.28 -13.66
N PRO A 351 12.71 14.92 -12.52
CA PRO A 351 12.17 13.57 -12.32
C PRO A 351 11.06 13.19 -13.31
N MET A 352 10.37 14.17 -13.90
CA MET A 352 9.26 13.94 -14.83
C MET A 352 9.63 14.17 -16.29
N ARG A 353 10.86 14.59 -16.62
CA ARG A 353 11.23 15.02 -17.97
C ARG A 353 10.87 14.02 -19.06
N ASP A 354 11.13 12.74 -18.82
CA ASP A 354 10.91 11.67 -19.79
C ASP A 354 9.51 11.02 -19.66
N ARG A 355 8.69 11.53 -18.75
CA ARG A 355 7.35 11.00 -18.45
C ARG A 355 6.22 11.95 -18.84
N LEU A 356 6.55 13.21 -19.08
CA LEU A 356 5.54 14.18 -19.48
C LEU A 356 5.14 13.98 -20.94
N PRO A 357 3.83 13.89 -21.24
CA PRO A 357 3.35 14.01 -22.61
C PRO A 357 3.79 15.34 -23.21
N SER A 358 4.15 15.36 -24.48
CA SER A 358 4.61 16.58 -25.16
C SER A 358 3.60 17.74 -25.18
N SER A 359 2.32 17.41 -24.98
CA SER A 359 1.19 18.36 -24.92
C SER A 359 0.97 18.98 -23.54
N ILE A 360 1.72 18.54 -22.51
CA ILE A 360 1.52 18.97 -21.12
C ILE A 360 2.83 19.52 -20.56
N ASP A 361 2.83 20.81 -20.20
CA ASP A 361 3.96 21.40 -19.50
C ASP A 361 4.00 20.96 -18.02
N PHE A 362 5.15 21.17 -17.37
CA PHE A 362 5.35 20.72 -15.99
C PHE A 362 4.41 21.41 -14.99
N ASP A 363 4.08 22.69 -15.20
CA ASP A 363 3.17 23.43 -14.31
C ASP A 363 1.74 22.89 -14.41
N ALA A 364 1.33 22.54 -15.64
CA ALA A 364 0.02 21.89 -15.84
C ALA A 364 0.00 20.48 -15.22
N ALA A 365 1.03 19.68 -15.41
CA ALA A 365 1.15 18.35 -14.79
C ALA A 365 1.09 18.45 -13.26
N ARG A 366 1.79 19.38 -12.69
CA ARG A 366 1.77 19.68 -11.26
C ARG A 366 0.38 20.07 -10.76
N SER A 367 -0.33 20.88 -11.53
CA SER A 367 -1.69 21.34 -11.21
C SER A 367 -2.71 20.20 -11.30
N ILE A 368 -2.57 19.31 -12.29
CA ILE A 368 -3.37 18.09 -12.44
C ILE A 368 -3.16 17.19 -11.20
N TRP A 369 -1.90 16.88 -10.88
CA TRP A 369 -1.56 16.08 -9.73
C TRP A 369 -2.08 16.70 -8.42
N PHE A 370 -1.90 18.01 -8.22
CA PHE A 370 -2.37 18.74 -7.03
C PHE A 370 -3.88 18.59 -6.83
N PHE A 371 -4.67 18.69 -7.89
CA PHE A 371 -6.12 18.51 -7.84
C PHE A 371 -6.49 17.11 -7.37
N GLU A 372 -5.89 16.09 -7.98
CA GLU A 372 -6.16 14.68 -7.67
C GLU A 372 -5.62 14.30 -6.28
N GLU A 373 -4.49 14.86 -5.85
CA GLU A 373 -3.92 14.62 -4.53
C GLU A 373 -4.78 15.19 -3.41
N TRP A 374 -5.38 16.36 -3.61
CA TRP A 374 -6.33 16.90 -2.64
C TRP A 374 -7.58 16.03 -2.51
N ILE A 375 -8.14 15.58 -3.63
CA ILE A 375 -9.29 14.66 -3.61
C ILE A 375 -8.91 13.40 -2.82
N TRP A 376 -7.80 12.76 -3.19
CA TRP A 376 -7.31 11.55 -2.50
C TRP A 376 -7.11 11.78 -0.99
N LEU A 377 -6.48 12.88 -0.62
CA LEU A 377 -6.15 13.18 0.77
C LEU A 377 -7.40 13.38 1.63
N LEU A 378 -8.38 14.11 1.10
CA LEU A 378 -9.65 14.36 1.78
C LEU A 378 -10.47 13.07 1.91
N GLU A 379 -10.62 12.32 0.82
CA GLU A 379 -11.35 11.05 0.82
C GLU A 379 -10.70 10.02 1.76
N SER A 380 -9.39 9.82 1.66
CA SER A 380 -8.65 8.87 2.51
C SER A 380 -8.77 9.24 3.99
N SER A 381 -8.76 10.53 4.31
CA SER A 381 -8.93 11.00 5.69
C SER A 381 -10.35 10.76 6.21
N SER A 382 -11.36 10.97 5.38
CA SER A 382 -12.78 10.81 5.77
C SER A 382 -13.16 9.34 5.98
N ARG A 383 -12.57 8.44 5.19
CA ARG A 383 -12.84 6.99 5.26
C ARG A 383 -12.29 6.30 6.50
N GLN A 384 -11.32 6.90 7.18
CA GLN A 384 -10.62 6.22 8.28
C GLN A 384 -11.42 6.09 9.57
N GLY A 385 -12.63 6.65 9.67
CA GLY A 385 -13.47 6.59 10.89
C GLY A 385 -12.75 7.11 12.14
N ILE A 386 -11.67 7.87 11.97
CA ILE A 386 -10.81 8.38 13.04
C ILE A 386 -11.26 9.76 13.50
N VAL A 387 -11.28 9.94 14.80
CA VAL A 387 -11.62 11.23 15.43
C VAL A 387 -10.49 12.25 15.30
N ARG A 388 -9.25 11.79 15.09
CA ARG A 388 -8.06 12.64 14.95
C ARG A 388 -7.28 12.31 13.69
N MET A 389 -6.99 13.33 12.90
CA MET A 389 -6.14 13.20 11.73
C MET A 389 -4.74 12.70 12.13
N PRO A 390 -4.23 11.62 11.52
CA PRO A 390 -2.89 11.11 11.77
C PRO A 390 -1.81 12.16 11.51
N ASN A 391 -0.72 12.14 12.27
CA ASN A 391 0.37 13.11 12.12
C ASN A 391 0.98 13.14 10.70
N GLY A 392 1.05 11.98 10.04
CA GLY A 392 1.53 11.90 8.65
C GLY A 392 0.65 12.70 7.69
N LEU A 393 -0.67 12.57 7.81
CA LEU A 393 -1.63 13.33 7.00
C LEU A 393 -1.58 14.83 7.35
N LYS A 394 -1.44 15.20 8.64
CA LYS A 394 -1.27 16.62 9.02
C LYS A 394 -0.04 17.25 8.37
N ILE A 395 1.07 16.53 8.31
CA ILE A 395 2.28 17.01 7.64
C ILE A 395 2.01 17.15 6.14
N HIS A 396 1.35 16.19 5.52
CA HIS A 396 1.00 16.21 4.10
C HIS A 396 0.09 17.40 3.77
N PHE A 397 -0.96 17.61 4.54
CA PHE A 397 -1.81 18.80 4.42
C PHE A 397 -0.99 20.09 4.50
N ARG A 398 -0.09 20.19 5.50
CA ARG A 398 0.75 21.38 5.69
C ARG A 398 1.66 21.64 4.49
N GLU A 399 2.27 20.62 3.92
CA GLU A 399 3.11 20.76 2.74
C GLU A 399 2.30 21.18 1.50
N LEU A 400 1.12 20.63 1.29
CA LEU A 400 0.23 21.05 0.21
C LEU A 400 -0.29 22.47 0.39
N MET A 401 -0.44 22.93 1.63
CA MET A 401 -0.83 24.31 1.94
C MET A 401 0.27 25.34 1.71
N GLN A 402 1.50 24.92 1.46
CA GLN A 402 2.64 25.79 1.10
C GLN A 402 2.84 25.91 -0.41
N TRP A 403 1.95 25.36 -1.18
CA TRP A 403 1.95 25.29 -2.65
C TRP A 403 2.00 26.63 -3.39
#